data_5848e01068a2a8317aed05acf155649f
#
_entry.id   5848e01068a2a8317aed05acf155649f
#
_cell.length_a   1.000
_cell.length_b   1.000
_cell.length_c   1.000
_cell.angle_alpha   90.00
_cell.angle_beta   90.00
_cell.angle_gamma   90.00
#
_symmetry.space_group_name_H-M   'P 1'
#
loop_
_entity.id
_entity.type
_entity.pdbx_description
1 polymer ?
#
loop_
_entity_poly.entity_id
_entity_poly.type
_entity_poly.pdbx_seq_one_letter_code
_entity_poly.pdbx_strand_id
1 'polypeptide(L)'
;MTIHEAFLEEILQGNWKPGQALNLDELAERYGVSRTPHPAGLKRMHTQGMVVFFQQGTLLRAHLQXEGGLRYHRDAVAAGASGADGYPEQAPAHGLRDAGRLAGGCVASNKTSNIVQTRRTDLDFHRILVEQAGNRCLSEVYDRIQGQFIVANYLLTSHTRSQQQVASDDHERLLAALKAGNFTRAHDIIEDHIQGACQKILAKMNA
;
A
#
# COMPACT_ATOMS: atom_id res chain seq x y z
N MET A 1 -3.62 -9.07 18.24
CA MET A 1 -3.74 -8.93 16.76
C MET A 1 -5.21 -8.77 16.42
N THR A 2 -5.57 -7.73 15.70
CA THR A 2 -6.96 -7.49 15.27
C THR A 2 -7.27 -8.31 14.02
N ILE A 3 -8.55 -8.53 13.72
CA ILE A 3 -8.96 -9.21 12.48
C ILE A 3 -8.41 -8.49 11.24
N HIS A 4 -8.36 -7.16 11.29
CA HIS A 4 -7.79 -6.35 10.20
C HIS A 4 -6.30 -6.66 9.99
N GLU A 5 -5.52 -6.69 11.05
CA GLU A 5 -4.08 -7.00 10.99
C GLU A 5 -3.82 -8.41 10.49
N ALA A 6 -4.56 -9.38 11.01
CA ALA A 6 -4.43 -10.79 10.62
C ALA A 6 -4.77 -11.00 9.13
N PHE A 7 -5.86 -10.41 8.69
CA PHE A 7 -6.31 -10.53 7.30
C PHE A 7 -5.34 -9.82 6.33
N LEU A 8 -4.87 -8.62 6.70
CA LEU A 8 -3.87 -7.92 5.91
C LEU A 8 -2.60 -8.77 5.77
N GLU A 9 -2.15 -9.39 6.85
CA GLU A 9 -0.97 -10.24 6.80
C GLU A 9 -1.16 -11.42 5.83
N GLU A 10 -2.34 -12.04 5.81
CA GLU A 10 -2.63 -13.13 4.86
C GLU A 10 -2.69 -12.64 3.40
N ILE A 11 -3.19 -11.42 3.16
CA ILE A 11 -3.12 -10.81 1.83
C ILE A 11 -1.66 -10.64 1.42
N LEU A 12 -0.83 -10.12 2.34
CA LEU A 12 0.61 -9.92 2.08
C LEU A 12 1.36 -11.25 1.87
N GLN A 13 0.83 -12.35 2.42
CA GLN A 13 1.35 -13.70 2.18
C GLN A 13 0.87 -14.29 0.84
N GLY A 14 -0.18 -13.71 0.25
CA GLY A 14 -0.78 -14.23 -0.98
C GLY A 14 -1.78 -15.38 -0.75
N ASN A 15 -2.32 -15.50 0.47
CA ASN A 15 -3.22 -16.61 0.85
C ASN A 15 -4.65 -16.45 0.35
N TRP A 16 -4.97 -15.32 -0.29
CA TRP A 16 -6.32 -15.00 -0.78
C TRP A 16 -6.29 -14.77 -2.29
N LYS A 17 -7.44 -14.98 -2.93
CA LYS A 17 -7.60 -14.69 -4.36
C LYS A 17 -8.50 -13.47 -4.56
N PRO A 18 -8.18 -12.59 -5.51
CA PRO A 18 -9.09 -11.49 -5.86
C PRO A 18 -10.46 -12.04 -6.26
N GLY A 19 -11.52 -11.41 -5.77
CA GLY A 19 -12.90 -11.86 -6.02
C GLY A 19 -13.35 -13.02 -5.14
N GLN A 20 -12.49 -13.53 -4.27
CA GLN A 20 -12.84 -14.64 -3.38
C GLN A 20 -13.94 -14.22 -2.39
N ALA A 21 -14.99 -15.06 -2.27
CA ALA A 21 -16.01 -14.87 -1.26
C ALA A 21 -15.42 -15.11 0.13
N LEU A 22 -15.77 -14.26 1.07
CA LEU A 22 -15.32 -14.33 2.46
C LEU A 22 -16.47 -14.86 3.30
N ASN A 23 -16.31 -16.03 3.86
CA ASN A 23 -17.29 -16.61 4.80
C ASN A 23 -17.01 -15.98 6.18
N LEU A 24 -17.96 -15.19 6.66
CA LEU A 24 -17.80 -14.46 7.92
C LEU A 24 -17.73 -15.40 9.13
N ASP A 25 -18.41 -16.54 9.10
CA ASP A 25 -18.34 -17.51 10.18
C ASP A 25 -16.95 -18.16 10.24
N GLU A 26 -16.40 -18.52 9.08
CA GLU A 26 -15.04 -19.07 9.00
C GLU A 26 -14.01 -18.05 9.47
N LEU A 27 -14.17 -16.78 9.09
CA LEU A 27 -13.27 -15.72 9.54
C LEU A 27 -13.39 -15.50 11.04
N ALA A 28 -14.61 -15.53 11.57
CA ALA A 28 -14.84 -15.35 13.01
C ALA A 28 -14.16 -16.49 13.80
N GLU A 29 -14.32 -17.72 13.36
CA GLU A 29 -13.69 -18.90 13.97
C GLU A 29 -12.16 -18.84 13.85
N ARG A 30 -11.67 -18.56 12.64
CA ARG A 30 -10.23 -18.53 12.32
C ARG A 30 -9.48 -17.47 13.13
N TYR A 31 -10.12 -16.29 13.32
CA TYR A 31 -9.47 -15.17 14.00
C TYR A 31 -9.94 -14.97 15.46
N GLY A 32 -10.80 -15.85 15.96
CA GLY A 32 -11.29 -15.79 17.34
C GLY A 32 -12.07 -14.52 17.64
N VAL A 33 -12.87 -14.04 16.68
CA VAL A 33 -13.65 -12.79 16.85
C VAL A 33 -15.14 -13.07 16.85
N SER A 34 -15.91 -12.11 17.37
CA SER A 34 -17.38 -12.19 17.44
C SER A 34 -18.01 -12.34 16.05
N ARG A 35 -19.08 -13.13 15.98
CA ARG A 35 -19.91 -13.33 14.78
C ARG A 35 -20.86 -12.17 14.49
N THR A 36 -20.65 -11.01 15.10
CA THR A 36 -21.45 -9.81 14.78
C THR A 36 -21.42 -9.53 13.28
N PRO A 37 -22.56 -9.20 12.67
CA PRO A 37 -22.54 -8.78 11.27
C PRO A 37 -21.57 -7.62 11.09
N HIS A 38 -20.60 -7.79 10.25
CA HIS A 38 -19.58 -6.79 9.95
C HIS A 38 -18.74 -6.37 11.17
N PRO A 39 -17.88 -7.26 11.71
CA PRO A 39 -16.92 -6.87 12.73
C PRO A 39 -16.15 -5.59 12.37
N ALA A 40 -15.74 -4.82 13.36
CA ALA A 40 -15.08 -3.53 13.16
C ALA A 40 -13.89 -3.62 12.19
N GLY A 41 -13.14 -4.73 12.24
CA GLY A 41 -12.03 -4.97 11.31
C GLY A 41 -12.47 -5.06 9.86
N LEU A 42 -13.59 -5.75 9.57
CA LEU A 42 -14.13 -5.87 8.22
C LEU A 42 -14.72 -4.54 7.73
N LYS A 43 -15.33 -3.75 8.62
CA LYS A 43 -15.77 -2.39 8.27
C LYS A 43 -14.58 -1.52 7.86
N ARG A 44 -13.48 -1.62 8.61
CA ARG A 44 -12.25 -0.90 8.27
C ARG A 44 -11.73 -1.33 6.89
N MET A 45 -11.69 -2.63 6.60
CA MET A 45 -11.26 -3.15 5.30
C MET A 45 -12.19 -2.68 4.17
N HIS A 46 -13.50 -2.59 4.44
CA HIS A 46 -14.47 -2.08 3.47
C HIS A 46 -14.21 -0.59 3.20
N THR A 47 -13.99 0.20 4.24
CA THR A 47 -13.65 1.62 4.09
C THR A 47 -12.37 1.80 3.28
N GLN A 48 -11.40 0.91 3.46
CA GLN A 48 -10.13 0.90 2.71
C GLN A 48 -10.27 0.27 1.31
N GLY A 49 -11.47 -0.13 0.91
CA GLY A 49 -11.71 -0.70 -0.41
C GLY A 49 -11.16 -2.11 -0.65
N MET A 50 -10.71 -2.79 0.41
CA MET A 50 -10.19 -4.16 0.29
C MET A 50 -11.30 -5.18 0.09
N VAL A 51 -12.46 -4.96 0.70
CA VAL A 51 -13.61 -5.87 0.63
C VAL A 51 -14.87 -5.12 0.22
N VAL A 52 -15.85 -5.85 -0.30
CA VAL A 52 -17.16 -5.32 -0.67
C VAL A 52 -18.22 -6.17 0.03
N PHE A 53 -19.19 -5.51 0.68
CA PHE A 53 -20.34 -6.18 1.28
C PHE A 53 -21.47 -6.29 0.26
N PHE A 54 -22.12 -7.45 0.23
CA PHE A 54 -23.32 -7.73 -0.56
C PHE A 54 -24.43 -8.17 0.40
N GLN A 55 -25.63 -8.24 -0.11
CA GLN A 55 -26.76 -8.76 0.65
C GLN A 55 -26.54 -10.21 1.15
N GLN A 56 -25.75 -10.98 0.43
CA GLN A 56 -25.51 -12.39 0.71
C GLN A 56 -24.08 -12.70 1.15
N GLY A 57 -23.28 -11.69 1.55
CA GLY A 57 -21.92 -11.97 2.02
C GLY A 57 -20.92 -10.85 1.83
N THR A 58 -19.65 -11.23 1.88
CA THR A 58 -18.52 -10.32 1.71
C THR A 58 -17.58 -10.92 0.67
N LEU A 59 -17.09 -10.07 -0.24
CA LEU A 59 -16.09 -10.47 -1.23
C LEU A 59 -14.81 -9.67 -1.05
N LEU A 60 -13.68 -10.31 -1.25
CA LEU A 60 -12.41 -9.61 -1.39
C LEU A 60 -12.44 -8.86 -2.74
N ARG A 61 -12.25 -7.56 -2.71
CA ARG A 61 -12.36 -6.73 -3.92
C ARG A 61 -11.25 -7.08 -4.91
N ALA A 62 -11.64 -7.48 -6.12
CA ALA A 62 -10.71 -7.81 -7.20
C ALA A 62 -10.40 -6.61 -8.09
N HIS A 63 -11.28 -5.60 -8.11
CA HIS A 63 -11.17 -4.47 -9.03
C HIS A 63 -10.71 -3.21 -8.32
N LEU A 64 -9.57 -2.70 -8.73
CA LEU A 64 -9.32 -1.27 -8.72
C LEU A 64 -10.37 -0.64 -9.64
N GLN A 65 -11.07 0.35 -9.14
CA GLN A 65 -11.93 1.12 -10.06
C GLN A 65 -11.01 1.77 -11.06
N UNK A 66 -10.85 0.99 -12.02
CA UNK A 66 -10.14 1.41 -13.08
C UNK A 66 -8.78 2.00 -12.90
N GLU A 67 -8.57 2.40 -13.96
CA GLU A 67 -7.33 3.16 -14.14
C GLU A 67 -7.27 4.40 -13.24
N GLY A 68 -8.43 4.96 -12.95
CA GLY A 68 -8.52 6.14 -12.09
C GLY A 68 -7.96 5.91 -10.68
N GLY A 69 -8.22 4.75 -10.09
CA GLY A 69 -7.70 4.42 -8.76
C GLY A 69 -6.18 4.28 -8.73
N LEU A 70 -5.61 3.64 -9.75
CA LEU A 70 -4.16 3.51 -9.88
C LEU A 70 -3.50 4.87 -10.12
N ARG A 71 -4.10 5.69 -10.98
CA ARG A 71 -3.63 7.04 -11.24
C ARG A 71 -3.65 7.87 -9.94
N TYR A 72 -4.76 7.81 -9.22
CA TYR A 72 -4.89 8.55 -7.97
C TYR A 72 -3.87 8.09 -6.91
N HIS A 73 -3.60 6.78 -6.82
CA HIS A 73 -2.58 6.25 -5.91
C HIS A 73 -1.21 6.82 -6.27
N ARG A 74 -0.84 6.79 -7.55
CA ARG A 74 0.42 7.36 -8.05
C ARG A 74 0.50 8.85 -7.71
N ASP A 75 -0.53 9.61 -8.07
CA ASP A 75 -0.54 11.07 -7.89
C ASP A 75 -0.47 11.47 -6.42
N ALA A 76 -1.13 10.70 -5.52
CA ALA A 76 -1.09 10.96 -4.08
C ALA A 76 0.33 10.75 -3.51
N VAL A 77 1.00 9.66 -3.92
CA VAL A 77 2.36 9.38 -3.46
C VAL A 77 3.34 10.40 -4.06
N ALA A 78 3.19 10.75 -5.33
CA ALA A 78 4.01 11.76 -5.99
C ALA A 78 3.84 13.14 -5.35
N ALA A 79 2.62 13.52 -4.99
CA ALA A 79 2.34 14.77 -4.27
C ALA A 79 3.06 14.80 -2.92
N GLY A 80 3.10 13.68 -2.23
CA GLY A 80 3.83 13.55 -0.97
C GLY A 80 5.34 13.70 -1.13
N ALA A 81 5.89 13.30 -2.27
CA ALA A 81 7.33 13.37 -2.54
C ALA A 81 7.77 14.70 -3.17
N SER A 82 6.87 15.42 -3.86
CA SER A 82 7.25 16.56 -4.70
C SER A 82 7.52 17.86 -3.95
N GLY A 83 7.08 17.96 -2.70
CA GLY A 83 7.16 19.23 -1.98
C GLY A 83 6.33 20.35 -2.61
N ALA A 84 5.48 20.02 -3.60
CA ALA A 84 4.73 21.03 -4.36
C ALA A 84 3.53 21.56 -3.57
N ASP A 85 3.33 22.84 -3.62
CA ASP A 85 2.12 23.59 -3.20
C ASP A 85 1.51 23.22 -1.84
N GLY A 86 2.33 23.05 -0.82
CA GLY A 86 1.82 22.75 0.52
C GLY A 86 2.79 21.97 1.37
N TYR A 87 3.89 21.52 0.79
CA TYR A 87 5.00 21.07 1.60
C TYR A 87 5.50 22.29 2.36
N PRO A 88 5.46 22.32 3.67
CA PRO A 88 6.14 23.39 4.37
C PRO A 88 7.61 23.35 3.93
N GLU A 89 8.19 24.53 3.73
CA GLU A 89 9.62 24.70 3.42
C GLU A 89 10.53 23.85 4.31
N GLN A 90 9.93 23.26 5.33
CA GLN A 90 10.55 22.31 6.26
C GLN A 90 9.63 21.10 6.38
N ALA A 91 9.79 20.13 5.49
CA ALA A 91 9.25 18.79 5.75
C ALA A 91 9.73 18.38 7.15
N PRO A 92 8.85 17.96 8.05
CA PRO A 92 9.31 17.68 9.42
C PRO A 92 10.45 16.64 9.36
N ALA A 93 11.60 17.01 9.86
CA ALA A 93 12.82 16.18 9.84
C ALA A 93 12.59 14.78 10.40
N HIS A 94 11.53 14.62 11.16
CA HIS A 94 11.09 13.37 11.74
C HIS A 94 10.48 12.44 10.66
N GLY A 95 9.68 12.96 9.73
CA GLY A 95 9.09 12.14 8.65
C GLY A 95 10.16 11.55 7.73
N LEU A 96 11.17 12.34 7.37
CA LEU A 96 12.30 11.85 6.59
C LEU A 96 13.12 10.80 7.34
N ARG A 97 13.24 10.93 8.68
CA ARG A 97 13.91 9.90 9.50
C ARG A 97 13.12 8.61 9.52
N ASP A 98 11.79 8.68 9.67
CA ASP A 98 10.93 7.51 9.68
C ASP A 98 10.90 6.83 8.31
N ALA A 99 10.81 7.61 7.22
CA ALA A 99 10.91 7.07 5.87
C ALA A 99 12.28 6.39 5.65
N GLY A 100 13.37 6.98 6.18
CA GLY A 100 14.70 6.38 6.11
C GLY A 100 14.81 5.05 6.85
N ARG A 101 14.18 4.96 8.03
CA ARG A 101 14.14 3.73 8.81
C ARG A 101 13.37 2.63 8.06
N LEU A 102 12.26 2.99 7.43
CA LEU A 102 11.45 2.04 6.66
C LEU A 102 12.15 1.57 5.39
N ALA A 103 12.81 2.47 4.63
CA ALA A 103 13.57 2.07 3.46
C ALA A 103 14.69 1.10 3.85
N GLY A 104 15.41 1.38 4.94
CA GLY A 104 16.41 0.45 5.48
C GLY A 104 15.79 -0.88 5.90
N GLY A 105 14.58 -0.85 6.44
CA GLY A 105 13.81 -2.05 6.79
C GLY A 105 13.45 -2.90 5.57
N CYS A 106 13.10 -2.28 4.44
CA CYS A 106 12.84 -2.99 3.18
C CYS A 106 14.10 -3.75 2.73
N VAL A 107 15.25 -3.07 2.72
CA VAL A 107 16.52 -3.68 2.34
C VAL A 107 16.87 -4.86 3.26
N ALA A 108 16.73 -4.68 4.57
CA ALA A 108 17.02 -5.72 5.56
C ALA A 108 16.09 -6.94 5.38
N SER A 109 14.80 -6.69 5.17
CA SER A 109 13.81 -7.75 4.98
C SER A 109 14.05 -8.52 3.68
N ASN A 110 14.48 -7.85 2.61
CA ASN A 110 14.85 -8.50 1.36
C ASN A 110 16.02 -9.48 1.56
N LYS A 111 17.00 -9.09 2.38
CA LYS A 111 18.15 -9.96 2.69
C LYS A 111 17.75 -11.22 3.44
N THR A 112 16.75 -11.12 4.33
CA THR A 112 16.26 -12.26 5.12
C THR A 112 15.15 -13.04 4.41
N SER A 113 14.72 -12.60 3.23
CA SER A 113 13.62 -13.20 2.47
C SER A 113 12.27 -13.18 3.23
N ASN A 114 12.09 -12.24 4.14
CA ASN A 114 10.83 -12.06 4.86
C ASN A 114 9.87 -11.21 4.02
N ILE A 115 9.17 -11.86 3.11
CA ILE A 115 8.28 -11.22 2.13
C ILE A 115 7.19 -10.37 2.79
N VAL A 116 6.59 -10.85 3.87
CA VAL A 116 5.51 -10.14 4.57
C VAL A 116 6.05 -8.83 5.17
N GLN A 117 7.20 -8.92 5.83
CA GLN A 117 7.82 -7.74 6.43
C GLN A 117 8.23 -6.73 5.36
N THR A 118 8.79 -7.20 4.24
CA THR A 118 9.17 -6.33 3.11
C THR A 118 7.93 -5.57 2.59
N ARG A 119 6.84 -6.30 2.33
CA ARG A 119 5.60 -5.71 1.81
C ARG A 119 4.97 -4.73 2.81
N ARG A 120 4.99 -5.05 4.09
CA ARG A 120 4.46 -4.16 5.14
C ARG A 120 5.27 -2.87 5.21
N THR A 121 6.59 -2.99 5.22
CA THR A 121 7.50 -1.83 5.28
C THR A 121 7.35 -0.94 4.04
N ASP A 122 7.15 -1.55 2.87
CA ASP A 122 6.87 -0.86 1.61
C ASP A 122 5.60 -0.01 1.71
N LEU A 123 4.51 -0.58 2.24
CA LEU A 123 3.24 0.14 2.42
C LEU A 123 3.39 1.32 3.39
N ASP A 124 4.07 1.09 4.50
CA ASP A 124 4.30 2.13 5.52
C ASP A 124 5.17 3.26 4.96
N PHE A 125 6.17 2.92 4.13
CA PHE A 125 7.04 3.90 3.47
C PHE A 125 6.22 4.85 2.60
N HIS A 126 5.39 4.31 1.72
CA HIS A 126 4.55 5.14 0.83
C HIS A 126 3.55 5.98 1.63
N ARG A 127 2.98 5.42 2.68
CA ARG A 127 2.04 6.15 3.55
C ARG A 127 2.73 7.36 4.19
N ILE A 128 3.93 7.19 4.72
CA ILE A 128 4.68 8.30 5.33
C ILE A 128 4.93 9.41 4.31
N LEU A 129 5.26 9.05 3.05
CA LEU A 129 5.45 10.07 2.01
C LEU A 129 4.17 10.90 1.82
N VAL A 130 3.02 10.25 1.70
CA VAL A 130 1.73 10.96 1.53
C VAL A 130 1.44 11.87 2.74
N GLU A 131 1.71 11.39 3.96
CA GLU A 131 1.51 12.17 5.18
C GLU A 131 2.39 13.42 5.22
N GLN A 132 3.58 13.38 4.59
CA GLN A 132 4.49 14.55 4.53
C GLN A 132 3.89 15.70 3.69
N ALA A 133 2.94 15.43 2.80
CA ALA A 133 2.24 16.50 2.08
C ALA A 133 1.42 17.42 3.02
N GLY A 134 1.20 17.00 4.27
CA GLY A 134 0.47 17.80 5.26
C GLY A 134 -1.01 17.98 4.92
N ASN A 135 -1.51 17.26 3.93
CA ASN A 135 -2.88 17.35 3.46
C ASN A 135 -3.71 16.17 3.98
N ARG A 136 -4.49 16.43 5.02
CA ARG A 136 -5.31 15.40 5.67
C ARG A 136 -6.30 14.74 4.70
N CYS A 137 -6.92 15.54 3.82
CA CYS A 137 -7.86 15.00 2.84
C CYS A 137 -7.17 14.01 1.89
N LEU A 138 -5.96 14.36 1.44
CA LEU A 138 -5.15 13.48 0.60
C LEU A 138 -4.84 12.17 1.32
N SER A 139 -4.45 12.23 2.60
CA SER A 139 -4.16 11.04 3.41
C SER A 139 -5.39 10.13 3.58
N GLU A 140 -6.56 10.72 3.85
CA GLU A 140 -7.82 9.97 3.99
C GLU A 140 -8.23 9.28 2.69
N VAL A 141 -8.07 9.96 1.56
CA VAL A 141 -8.36 9.36 0.24
C VAL A 141 -7.33 8.28 -0.09
N TYR A 142 -6.05 8.54 0.20
CA TYR A 142 -4.97 7.57 0.00
C TYR A 142 -5.24 6.28 0.78
N ASP A 143 -5.64 6.35 2.05
CA ASP A 143 -5.94 5.18 2.88
C ASP A 143 -7.01 4.28 2.23
N ARG A 144 -8.01 4.87 1.58
CA ARG A 144 -9.06 4.11 0.87
C ARG A 144 -8.52 3.41 -0.38
N ILE A 145 -7.67 4.10 -1.12
CA ILE A 145 -7.14 3.60 -2.40
C ILE A 145 -6.02 2.57 -2.14
N GLN A 146 -5.21 2.81 -1.11
CA GLN A 146 -4.12 1.91 -0.74
C GLN A 146 -4.61 0.48 -0.53
N GLY A 147 -5.78 0.31 0.12
CA GLY A 147 -6.36 -1.03 0.32
C GLY A 147 -6.62 -1.77 -1.00
N GLN A 148 -7.17 -1.07 -1.98
CA GLN A 148 -7.39 -1.65 -3.31
C GLN A 148 -6.07 -1.98 -4.01
N PHE A 149 -5.09 -1.08 -3.89
CA PHE A 149 -3.76 -1.28 -4.46
C PHE A 149 -3.07 -2.50 -3.84
N ILE A 150 -3.19 -2.67 -2.51
CA ILE A 150 -2.66 -3.84 -1.79
C ILE A 150 -3.23 -5.13 -2.38
N VAL A 151 -4.57 -5.21 -2.47
CA VAL A 151 -5.23 -6.42 -2.99
C VAL A 151 -4.77 -6.69 -4.44
N ALA A 152 -4.75 -5.67 -5.28
CA ALA A 152 -4.36 -5.83 -6.68
C ALA A 152 -2.87 -6.19 -6.81
N ASN A 153 -2.00 -5.45 -6.13
CA ASN A 153 -0.55 -5.62 -6.28
C ASN A 153 -0.08 -6.97 -5.73
N TYR A 154 -0.51 -7.34 -4.53
CA TYR A 154 0.04 -8.54 -3.87
C TYR A 154 -0.67 -9.83 -4.23
N LEU A 155 -1.90 -9.76 -4.74
CA LEU A 155 -2.62 -10.96 -5.16
C LEU A 155 -2.59 -11.20 -6.67
N LEU A 156 -2.47 -10.15 -7.49
CA LEU A 156 -2.44 -10.30 -8.96
C LEU A 156 -1.03 -10.43 -9.52
N THR A 157 -0.03 -9.80 -8.89
CA THR A 157 1.32 -9.78 -9.43
C THR A 157 2.25 -10.71 -8.63
N SER A 158 3.18 -11.34 -9.34
CA SER A 158 4.27 -12.09 -8.72
C SER A 158 5.40 -11.10 -8.37
N HIS A 159 5.93 -11.23 -7.18
CA HIS A 159 7.02 -10.38 -6.69
C HIS A 159 8.29 -11.22 -6.57
N THR A 160 9.12 -11.19 -7.60
CA THR A 160 10.43 -11.86 -7.55
C THR A 160 11.38 -11.08 -6.65
N ARG A 161 12.40 -11.75 -6.16
CA ARG A 161 13.43 -11.14 -5.31
C ARG A 161 14.12 -9.97 -6.02
N SER A 162 14.35 -10.09 -7.33
CA SER A 162 14.95 -9.01 -8.11
C SER A 162 14.04 -7.78 -8.19
N GLN A 163 12.73 -7.98 -8.33
CA GLN A 163 11.76 -6.86 -8.35
C GLN A 163 11.70 -6.15 -7.00
N GLN A 164 11.77 -6.91 -5.90
CA GLN A 164 11.80 -6.34 -4.55
C GLN A 164 13.10 -5.53 -4.32
N GLN A 165 14.21 -6.01 -4.88
CA GLN A 165 15.48 -5.27 -4.77
C GLN A 165 15.41 -3.94 -5.53
N VAL A 166 14.87 -3.95 -6.76
CA VAL A 166 14.69 -2.71 -7.54
C VAL A 166 13.82 -1.71 -6.76
N ALA A 167 12.72 -2.17 -6.17
CA ALA A 167 11.86 -1.30 -5.37
C ALA A 167 12.61 -0.70 -4.16
N SER A 168 13.42 -1.51 -3.46
CA SER A 168 14.22 -1.03 -2.33
C SER A 168 15.26 0.01 -2.77
N ASP A 169 15.91 -0.23 -3.91
CA ASP A 169 16.92 0.71 -4.47
C ASP A 169 16.26 2.04 -4.83
N ASP A 170 15.04 2.00 -5.40
CA ASP A 170 14.28 3.22 -5.72
C ASP A 170 13.94 4.00 -4.45
N HIS A 171 13.55 3.32 -3.37
CA HIS A 171 13.27 3.98 -2.09
C HIS A 171 14.52 4.67 -1.53
N GLU A 172 15.68 4.04 -1.62
CA GLU A 172 16.96 4.66 -1.19
C GLU A 172 17.29 5.88 -2.03
N ARG A 173 17.14 5.79 -3.36
CA ARG A 173 17.38 6.89 -4.30
C ARG A 173 16.44 8.07 -4.03
N LEU A 174 15.16 7.76 -3.78
CA LEU A 174 14.14 8.75 -3.43
C LEU A 174 14.53 9.49 -2.15
N LEU A 175 14.89 8.76 -1.10
CA LEU A 175 15.30 9.36 0.18
C LEU A 175 16.55 10.23 0.03
N ALA A 176 17.49 9.81 -0.79
CA ALA A 176 18.69 10.61 -1.06
C ALA A 176 18.32 11.93 -1.75
N ALA A 177 17.38 11.89 -2.70
CA ALA A 177 16.89 13.10 -3.39
C ALA A 177 16.14 14.02 -2.41
N LEU A 178 15.28 13.48 -1.57
CA LEU A 178 14.53 14.26 -0.56
C LEU A 178 15.47 14.92 0.46
N LYS A 179 16.46 14.19 0.95
CA LYS A 179 17.47 14.72 1.90
C LYS A 179 18.33 15.82 1.27
N ALA A 180 18.55 15.76 -0.04
CA ALA A 180 19.28 16.77 -0.78
C ALA A 180 18.40 17.98 -1.17
N GLY A 181 17.12 17.96 -0.85
CA GLY A 181 16.18 19.01 -1.27
C GLY A 181 15.88 19.00 -2.76
N ASN A 182 16.20 17.91 -3.45
CA ASN A 182 15.97 17.80 -4.90
C ASN A 182 14.57 17.17 -5.15
N PHE A 183 13.54 17.98 -4.96
CA PHE A 183 12.14 17.52 -5.04
C PHE A 183 11.74 17.09 -6.45
N THR A 184 12.28 17.73 -7.49
CA THR A 184 12.03 17.33 -8.88
C THR A 184 12.52 15.89 -9.09
N ARG A 185 13.75 15.62 -8.67
CA ARG A 185 14.33 14.26 -8.80
C ARG A 185 13.55 13.25 -7.95
N ALA A 186 13.12 13.65 -6.75
CA ALA A 186 12.31 12.79 -5.88
C ALA A 186 10.98 12.44 -6.55
N HIS A 187 10.32 13.43 -7.16
CA HIS A 187 9.06 13.23 -7.89
C HIS A 187 9.26 12.23 -9.04
N ASP A 188 10.27 12.43 -9.88
CA ASP A 188 10.52 11.55 -11.03
C ASP A 188 10.72 10.09 -10.59
N ILE A 189 11.52 9.89 -9.53
CA ILE A 189 11.82 8.54 -9.02
C ILE A 189 10.53 7.86 -8.55
N ILE A 190 9.72 8.55 -7.75
CA ILE A 190 8.51 7.92 -7.19
C ILE A 190 7.44 7.72 -8.27
N GLU A 191 7.34 8.64 -9.22
CA GLU A 191 6.39 8.48 -10.33
C GLU A 191 6.74 7.23 -11.15
N ASP A 192 8.01 7.06 -11.55
CA ASP A 192 8.48 5.88 -12.30
C ASP A 192 8.22 4.59 -11.50
N HIS A 193 8.54 4.61 -10.20
CA HIS A 193 8.38 3.47 -9.31
C HIS A 193 6.91 3.01 -9.24
N ILE A 194 5.98 3.93 -8.96
CA ILE A 194 4.55 3.60 -8.84
C ILE A 194 3.96 3.24 -10.21
N GLN A 195 4.37 3.94 -11.28
CA GLN A 195 3.90 3.65 -12.63
C GLN A 195 4.28 2.23 -13.06
N GLY A 196 5.49 1.80 -12.72
CA GLY A 196 5.93 0.43 -13.00
C GLY A 196 5.07 -0.62 -12.30
N ALA A 197 4.68 -0.39 -11.05
CA ALA A 197 3.77 -1.27 -10.31
C ALA A 197 2.37 -1.26 -10.94
N CYS A 198 1.84 -0.09 -11.29
CA CYS A 198 0.53 0.07 -11.91
C CYS A 198 0.45 -0.68 -13.26
N GLN A 199 1.48 -0.58 -14.08
CA GLN A 199 1.54 -1.27 -15.38
C GLN A 199 1.46 -2.79 -15.22
N LYS A 200 2.16 -3.34 -14.22
CA LYS A 200 2.12 -4.78 -13.91
C LYS A 200 0.72 -5.22 -13.51
N ILE A 201 0.05 -4.45 -12.65
CA ILE A 201 -1.32 -4.73 -12.21
C ILE A 201 -2.27 -4.72 -13.42
N LEU A 202 -2.23 -3.66 -14.24
CA LEU A 202 -3.09 -3.52 -15.42
C LEU A 202 -2.88 -4.67 -16.40
N ALA A 203 -1.64 -5.07 -16.64
CA ALA A 203 -1.32 -6.19 -17.53
C ALA A 203 -1.96 -7.50 -17.03
N LYS A 204 -2.00 -7.71 -15.71
CA LYS A 204 -2.61 -8.90 -15.10
C LYS A 204 -4.14 -8.84 -15.06
N MET A 205 -4.71 -7.64 -14.97
CA MET A 205 -6.18 -7.48 -14.99
C MET A 205 -6.76 -7.71 -16.39
N ASN A 206 -5.96 -7.47 -17.44
CA ASN A 206 -6.38 -7.60 -18.83
C ASN A 206 -6.02 -8.97 -19.44
N ALA A 207 -5.37 -9.86 -18.68
CA ALA A 207 -4.97 -11.21 -19.12
C ALA A 207 -6.02 -12.26 -18.80
#